data_769d2fae2669a1363dadbedc08788ac6
#
_entry.id   769d2fae2669a1363dadbedc08788ac6
#
_cell.length_a   1.000
_cell.length_b   1.000
_cell.length_c   1.000
_cell.angle_alpha   90.00
_cell.angle_beta   90.00
_cell.angle_gamma   90.00
#
_symmetry.space_group_name_H-M   'P 1'
#
loop_
_entity.id
_entity.type
_entity.pdbx_description
1 polymer ?
#
loop_
_entity_poly.entity_id
_entity_poly.type
_entity_poly.pdbx_seq_one_letter_code
_entity_poly.pdbx_strand_id
1 'polypeptide(L)'
;MTKLWSPICERLGIENPIFGFAHDIEAVAAITNAGGYGVYGATRRFPHEIKEELAAIRKLVGDKAFGVDLVLPPGMPEHNSREAIEAEIPEEHKAFVEKLIDKFQVPTATQPGMRTRFIRSTEIEEVQIQ
;
A
#
# COMPACT_ATOMS: atom_id res chain seq x y z
N MET A 1 12.46 22.78 -24.92
CA MET A 1 11.87 22.47 -23.60
C MET A 1 13.01 22.13 -22.65
N THR A 2 13.10 22.83 -21.53
CA THR A 2 14.12 22.55 -20.51
C THR A 2 13.74 21.22 -19.84
N LYS A 3 14.59 20.21 -19.98
CA LYS A 3 14.35 18.89 -19.34
C LYS A 3 14.47 19.09 -17.82
N LEU A 4 13.44 18.71 -17.08
CA LEU A 4 13.51 18.62 -15.63
C LEU A 4 14.45 17.46 -15.32
N TRP A 5 15.65 17.76 -14.82
CA TRP A 5 16.64 16.74 -14.47
C TRP A 5 17.26 17.03 -13.11
N SER A 6 17.56 15.98 -12.38
CA SER A 6 18.33 16.03 -11.14
C SER A 6 19.17 14.76 -11.00
N PRO A 7 20.22 14.74 -10.14
CA PRO A 7 21.06 13.56 -9.96
C PRO A 7 20.31 12.27 -9.58
N ILE A 8 19.11 12.39 -9.01
CA ILE A 8 18.27 11.25 -8.70
C ILE A 8 17.78 10.52 -9.97
N CYS A 9 17.64 11.24 -11.09
CA CYS A 9 17.25 10.63 -12.35
C CYS A 9 18.29 9.62 -12.83
N GLU A 10 19.57 9.98 -12.76
CA GLU A 10 20.66 9.08 -13.12
C GLU A 10 20.74 7.88 -12.16
N ARG A 11 20.65 8.15 -10.87
CA ARG A 11 20.71 7.12 -9.83
C ARG A 11 19.61 6.05 -9.95
N LEU A 12 18.41 6.47 -10.34
CA LEU A 12 17.22 5.59 -10.44
C LEU A 12 16.95 5.15 -11.89
N GLY A 13 17.67 5.66 -12.88
CA GLY A 13 17.42 5.36 -14.29
C GLY A 13 16.07 5.88 -14.80
N ILE A 14 15.64 7.06 -14.30
CA ILE A 14 14.36 7.70 -14.68
C ILE A 14 14.62 8.96 -15.51
N GLU A 15 13.63 9.35 -16.32
CA GLU A 15 13.76 10.52 -17.20
C GLU A 15 13.44 11.84 -16.49
N ASN A 16 12.48 11.79 -15.57
CA ASN A 16 11.96 12.94 -14.85
C ASN A 16 11.97 12.66 -13.33
N PRO A 17 12.36 13.62 -12.47
CA PRO A 17 12.40 13.44 -11.02
C PRO A 17 10.99 13.54 -10.41
N ILE A 18 10.08 12.73 -10.92
CA ILE A 18 8.67 12.67 -10.50
C ILE A 18 8.42 11.30 -9.89
N PHE A 19 8.02 11.32 -8.63
CA PHE A 19 7.63 10.13 -7.88
C PHE A 19 6.12 10.10 -7.77
N GLY A 20 5.51 8.99 -8.16
CA GLY A 20 4.07 8.81 -8.04
C GLY A 20 3.73 7.57 -7.24
N PHE A 21 2.95 7.73 -6.17
CA PHE A 21 2.50 6.65 -5.31
C PHE A 21 1.10 6.19 -5.71
N ALA A 22 0.90 4.87 -5.79
CA ALA A 22 -0.41 4.28 -6.03
C ALA A 22 -0.53 2.88 -5.41
N HIS A 23 -1.75 2.47 -5.10
CA HIS A 23 -2.09 1.08 -4.71
C HIS A 23 -2.54 0.23 -5.90
N ASP A 24 -2.58 0.80 -7.08
CA ASP A 24 -3.04 0.19 -8.32
C ASP A 24 -1.85 -0.10 -9.25
N ILE A 25 -1.80 -1.32 -9.77
CA ILE A 25 -0.70 -1.83 -10.58
C ILE A 25 -0.54 -1.02 -11.88
N GLU A 26 -1.65 -0.75 -12.54
CA GLU A 26 -1.69 -0.03 -13.81
C GLU A 26 -1.24 1.42 -13.64
N ALA A 27 -1.63 2.07 -12.54
CA ALA A 27 -1.21 3.43 -12.23
C ALA A 27 0.31 3.50 -11.97
N VAL A 28 0.87 2.57 -11.19
CA VAL A 28 2.32 2.47 -10.96
C VAL A 28 3.06 2.26 -12.28
N ALA A 29 2.57 1.35 -13.12
CA ALA A 29 3.16 1.07 -14.42
C ALA A 29 3.08 2.28 -15.35
N ALA A 30 1.96 3.00 -15.38
CA ALA A 30 1.80 4.20 -16.21
C ALA A 30 2.80 5.30 -15.82
N ILE A 31 2.96 5.58 -14.52
CA ILE A 31 3.93 6.56 -14.00
C ILE A 31 5.35 6.16 -14.41
N THR A 32 5.72 4.90 -14.20
CA THR A 32 7.03 4.37 -14.55
C THR A 32 7.29 4.43 -16.05
N ASN A 33 6.31 4.07 -16.87
CA ASN A 33 6.41 4.09 -18.32
C ASN A 33 6.47 5.51 -18.90
N ALA A 34 5.88 6.49 -18.21
CA ALA A 34 6.00 7.92 -18.55
C ALA A 34 7.36 8.54 -18.18
N GLY A 35 8.31 7.75 -17.67
CA GLY A 35 9.66 8.21 -17.33
C GLY A 35 9.81 8.76 -15.90
N GLY A 36 8.79 8.59 -15.05
CA GLY A 36 8.86 8.85 -13.61
C GLY A 36 9.27 7.61 -12.81
N TYR A 37 9.13 7.69 -11.49
CA TYR A 37 9.33 6.59 -10.55
C TYR A 37 8.02 6.21 -9.89
N GLY A 38 7.38 5.16 -10.37
CA GLY A 38 6.17 4.62 -9.75
C GLY A 38 6.50 3.93 -8.43
N VAL A 39 5.72 4.20 -7.39
CA VAL A 39 5.85 3.54 -6.07
C VAL A 39 4.57 2.80 -5.77
N TYR A 40 4.68 1.49 -5.63
CA TYR A 40 3.57 0.63 -5.30
C TYR A 40 3.36 0.56 -3.79
N GLY A 41 2.19 0.98 -3.31
CA GLY A 41 1.79 0.87 -1.91
C GLY A 41 1.27 -0.52 -1.58
N ALA A 42 2.12 -1.37 -1.01
CA ALA A 42 1.81 -2.76 -0.69
C ALA A 42 1.21 -2.96 0.71
N THR A 43 0.90 -1.87 1.40
CA THR A 43 0.27 -1.93 2.74
C THR A 43 -1.03 -2.74 2.70
N ARG A 44 -1.20 -3.65 3.65
CA ARG A 44 -2.36 -4.56 3.79
C ARG A 44 -2.47 -5.64 2.71
N ARG A 45 -1.37 -5.92 2.02
CA ARG A 45 -1.22 -7.10 1.16
C ARG A 45 -0.52 -8.22 1.93
N PHE A 46 -0.93 -9.45 1.68
CA PHE A 46 -0.19 -10.60 2.17
C PHE A 46 1.09 -10.83 1.35
N PRO A 47 2.12 -11.47 1.89
CA PRO A 47 3.39 -11.67 1.18
C PRO A 47 3.24 -12.29 -0.22
N HIS A 48 2.40 -13.31 -0.36
CA HIS A 48 2.13 -13.95 -1.66
C HIS A 48 1.47 -13.00 -2.66
N GLU A 49 0.52 -12.14 -2.21
CA GLU A 49 -0.13 -11.14 -3.06
C GLU A 49 0.90 -10.11 -3.54
N ILE A 50 1.78 -9.64 -2.64
CA ILE A 50 2.84 -8.69 -3.00
C ILE A 50 3.73 -9.27 -4.09
N LYS A 51 4.15 -10.54 -3.94
CA LYS A 51 4.98 -11.21 -4.93
C LYS A 51 4.31 -11.28 -6.31
N GLU A 52 3.03 -11.62 -6.35
CA GLU A 52 2.25 -11.68 -7.59
C GLU A 52 2.08 -10.29 -8.22
N GLU A 53 1.76 -9.28 -7.42
CA GLU A 53 1.56 -7.91 -7.87
C GLU A 53 2.86 -7.27 -8.36
N LEU A 54 4.00 -7.50 -7.69
CA LEU A 54 5.30 -7.05 -8.16
C LEU A 54 5.69 -7.73 -9.49
N ALA A 55 5.40 -9.02 -9.65
CA ALA A 55 5.61 -9.69 -10.91
C ALA A 55 4.71 -9.14 -12.04
N ALA A 56 3.48 -8.74 -11.72
CA ALA A 56 2.57 -8.09 -12.66
C ALA A 56 3.09 -6.70 -13.08
N ILE A 57 3.52 -5.87 -12.11
CA ILE A 57 4.14 -4.56 -12.41
C ILE A 57 5.36 -4.76 -13.30
N ARG A 58 6.25 -5.71 -12.98
CA ARG A 58 7.45 -6.01 -13.76
C ARG A 58 7.14 -6.37 -15.21
N LYS A 59 6.07 -7.12 -15.47
CA LYS A 59 5.62 -7.42 -16.83
C LYS A 59 5.19 -6.17 -17.62
N LEU A 60 4.61 -5.18 -16.94
CA LEU A 60 4.13 -3.94 -17.56
C LEU A 60 5.24 -2.92 -17.82
N VAL A 61 6.27 -2.88 -16.96
CA VAL A 61 7.32 -1.85 -17.02
C VAL A 61 8.63 -2.34 -17.63
N GLY A 62 8.79 -3.66 -17.85
CA GLY A 62 10.05 -4.25 -18.34
C GLY A 62 11.18 -4.05 -17.32
N ASP A 63 12.33 -3.58 -17.76
CA ASP A 63 13.52 -3.38 -16.91
C ASP A 63 13.55 -2.05 -16.16
N LYS A 64 12.51 -1.22 -16.30
CA LYS A 64 12.46 0.08 -15.65
C LYS A 64 12.34 -0.07 -14.12
N ALA A 65 12.98 0.85 -13.39
CA ALA A 65 12.93 0.87 -11.94
C ALA A 65 11.58 1.37 -11.43
N PHE A 66 11.08 0.73 -10.39
CA PHE A 66 9.93 1.17 -9.59
C PHE A 66 10.17 0.84 -8.12
N GLY A 67 9.44 1.48 -7.22
CA GLY A 67 9.54 1.31 -5.79
C GLY A 67 8.37 0.54 -5.19
N VAL A 68 8.60 0.05 -3.97
CA VAL A 68 7.55 -0.55 -3.11
C VAL A 68 7.56 0.17 -1.78
N ASP A 69 6.39 0.49 -1.28
CA ASP A 69 6.18 1.08 0.03
C ASP A 69 5.44 0.13 0.95
N LEU A 70 6.02 -0.08 2.13
CA LEU A 70 5.46 -0.89 3.21
C LEU A 70 5.40 -0.05 4.48
N VAL A 71 4.23 0.03 5.10
CA VAL A 71 4.08 0.65 6.41
C VAL A 71 4.44 -0.37 7.48
N LEU A 72 5.54 -0.11 8.17
CA LEU A 72 6.06 -0.91 9.26
C LEU A 72 6.03 -0.09 10.55
N PRO A 73 4.90 -0.04 11.28
CA PRO A 73 4.81 0.75 12.51
C PRO A 73 5.80 0.21 13.55
N PRO A 74 6.61 1.09 14.19
CA PRO A 74 7.47 0.69 15.28
C PRO A 74 6.62 0.20 16.46
N GLY A 75 7.06 -0.87 17.13
CA GLY A 75 6.40 -1.37 18.34
C GLY A 75 5.09 -2.12 18.10
N MET A 76 4.88 -2.66 16.90
CA MET A 76 3.78 -3.60 16.70
C MET A 76 3.95 -4.79 17.64
N PRO A 77 2.96 -5.11 18.48
CA PRO A 77 3.04 -6.28 19.36
C PRO A 77 3.15 -7.56 18.53
N GLU A 78 4.03 -8.49 18.96
CA GLU A 78 4.20 -9.80 18.30
C GLU A 78 2.90 -10.62 18.28
N HIS A 79 2.02 -10.36 19.24
CA HIS A 79 0.75 -11.06 19.41
C HIS A 79 -0.40 -10.07 19.54
N ASN A 80 -0.95 -9.63 18.41
CA ASN A 80 -2.23 -8.91 18.39
C ASN A 80 -3.29 -9.81 17.77
N SER A 81 -4.48 -9.81 18.37
CA SER A 81 -5.67 -10.23 17.67
C SER A 81 -6.51 -8.99 17.32
N ARG A 82 -7.32 -9.13 16.28
CA ARG A 82 -8.29 -8.09 15.90
C ARG A 82 -9.18 -7.73 17.08
N GLU A 83 -9.64 -8.74 17.82
CA GLU A 83 -10.51 -8.60 18.98
C GLU A 83 -9.84 -7.79 20.09
N ALA A 84 -8.55 -8.00 20.34
CA ALA A 84 -7.81 -7.23 21.33
C ALA A 84 -7.71 -5.75 20.94
N ILE A 85 -7.44 -5.44 19.66
CA ILE A 85 -7.38 -4.07 19.15
C ILE A 85 -8.76 -3.41 19.20
N GLU A 86 -9.81 -4.13 18.80
CA GLU A 86 -11.18 -3.61 18.85
C GLU A 86 -11.66 -3.34 20.27
N ALA A 87 -11.18 -4.12 21.25
CA ALA A 87 -11.47 -3.90 22.67
C ALA A 87 -10.83 -2.61 23.23
N GLU A 88 -9.72 -2.14 22.64
CA GLU A 88 -9.07 -0.89 23.03
C GLU A 88 -9.77 0.35 22.49
N ILE A 89 -10.66 0.21 21.51
CA ILE A 89 -11.40 1.35 20.94
C ILE A 89 -12.47 1.82 21.95
N PRO A 90 -12.43 3.10 22.36
CA PRO A 90 -13.43 3.64 23.27
C PRO A 90 -14.86 3.49 22.74
N GLU A 91 -15.79 3.14 23.61
CA GLU A 91 -17.20 2.94 23.23
C GLU A 91 -17.85 4.20 22.62
N GLU A 92 -17.43 5.38 23.04
CA GLU A 92 -17.88 6.64 22.43
C GLU A 92 -17.53 6.77 20.96
N HIS A 93 -16.35 6.25 20.54
CA HIS A 93 -15.94 6.24 19.13
C HIS A 93 -16.76 5.23 18.32
N LYS A 94 -17.04 4.07 18.88
CA LYS A 94 -17.91 3.07 18.25
C LYS A 94 -19.31 3.62 18.03
N ALA A 95 -19.90 4.19 19.09
CA ALA A 95 -21.23 4.81 19.03
C ALA A 95 -21.28 5.99 18.04
N PHE A 96 -20.20 6.76 17.92
CA PHE A 96 -20.11 7.83 16.92
C PHE A 96 -20.13 7.29 15.49
N VAL A 97 -19.37 6.24 15.22
CA VAL A 97 -19.36 5.59 13.89
C VAL A 97 -20.74 5.01 13.56
N GLU A 98 -21.41 4.34 14.49
CA GLU A 98 -22.77 3.82 14.30
C GLU A 98 -23.76 4.92 13.92
N LYS A 99 -23.73 6.06 14.62
CA LYS A 99 -24.55 7.23 14.28
C LYS A 99 -24.27 7.76 12.85
N LEU A 100 -23.01 7.71 12.41
CA LEU A 100 -22.68 8.11 11.03
C LEU A 100 -23.22 7.10 10.02
N ILE A 101 -23.08 5.81 10.28
CA ILE A 101 -23.60 4.73 9.43
C ILE A 101 -25.12 4.91 9.26
N ASP A 102 -25.85 5.11 10.34
CA ASP A 102 -27.30 5.35 10.32
C ASP A 102 -27.66 6.64 9.59
N LYS A 103 -26.97 7.74 9.92
CA LYS A 103 -27.24 9.06 9.33
C LYS A 103 -27.06 9.07 7.81
N PHE A 104 -26.03 8.40 7.33
CA PHE A 104 -25.70 8.38 5.90
C PHE A 104 -26.22 7.14 5.18
N GLN A 105 -26.98 6.28 5.87
CA GLN A 105 -27.52 5.03 5.33
C GLN A 105 -26.44 4.21 4.61
N VAL A 106 -25.27 4.08 5.25
CA VAL A 106 -24.13 3.37 4.67
C VAL A 106 -24.51 1.90 4.45
N PRO A 107 -24.43 1.39 3.22
CA PRO A 107 -24.81 0.00 2.96
C PRO A 107 -23.85 -0.96 3.66
N THR A 108 -24.42 -2.06 4.17
CA THR A 108 -23.61 -3.14 4.75
C THR A 108 -22.73 -3.76 3.68
N ALA A 109 -21.43 -3.86 3.94
CA ALA A 109 -20.49 -4.49 3.01
C ALA A 109 -20.84 -5.99 2.86
N THR A 110 -20.97 -6.45 1.63
CA THR A 110 -21.23 -7.87 1.31
C THR A 110 -19.97 -8.73 1.34
N GLN A 111 -18.79 -8.08 1.31
CA GLN A 111 -17.51 -8.76 1.40
C GLN A 111 -16.54 -7.94 2.29
N PRO A 112 -15.59 -8.60 2.96
CA PRO A 112 -14.56 -7.91 3.72
C PRO A 112 -13.75 -7.00 2.80
N GLY A 113 -13.73 -5.70 3.09
CA GLY A 113 -12.88 -4.76 2.37
C GLY A 113 -11.40 -4.98 2.71
N MET A 114 -10.50 -4.53 1.84
CA MET A 114 -9.06 -4.63 2.05
C MET A 114 -8.61 -3.98 3.37
N ARG A 115 -9.28 -2.90 3.80
CA ARG A 115 -8.98 -2.21 5.06
C ARG A 115 -9.36 -3.00 6.32
N THR A 116 -10.17 -4.06 6.18
CA THR A 116 -10.53 -4.96 7.27
C THR A 116 -9.56 -6.13 7.42
N ARG A 117 -8.59 -6.27 6.52
CA ARG A 117 -7.55 -7.29 6.62
C ARG A 117 -6.63 -6.99 7.78
N PHE A 118 -6.39 -7.99 8.59
CA PHE A 118 -5.41 -7.96 9.66
C PHE A 118 -4.18 -8.74 9.22
N ILE A 119 -3.07 -8.04 9.03
CA ILE A 119 -1.78 -8.63 8.67
C ILE A 119 -0.91 -8.57 9.90
N ARG A 120 -0.39 -9.71 10.34
CA ARG A 120 0.49 -9.81 11.51
C ARG A 120 1.88 -9.28 11.17
N SER A 121 2.59 -8.81 12.20
CA SER A 121 3.98 -8.35 12.06
C SER A 121 4.89 -9.41 11.44
N THR A 122 4.73 -10.68 11.81
CA THR A 122 5.50 -11.80 11.25
C THR A 122 5.29 -11.98 9.74
N GLU A 123 4.10 -11.72 9.22
CA GLU A 123 3.81 -11.78 7.79
C GLU A 123 4.47 -10.63 7.01
N ILE A 124 4.68 -9.49 7.68
CA ILE A 124 5.38 -8.34 7.10
C ILE A 124 6.89 -8.61 7.03
N GLU A 125 7.46 -9.26 8.06
CA GLU A 125 8.86 -9.63 8.09
C GLU A 125 9.23 -10.61 6.97
N GLU A 126 8.35 -11.53 6.60
CA GLU A 126 8.56 -12.46 5.49
C GLU A 126 8.74 -11.74 4.14
N VAL A 127 8.13 -10.57 3.95
CA VAL A 127 8.30 -9.76 2.73
C VAL A 127 9.68 -9.12 2.66
N GLN A 128 10.30 -8.81 3.80
CA GLN A 128 11.61 -8.15 3.84
C GLN A 128 12.77 -9.09 3.52
N ILE A 129 12.57 -10.40 3.65
CA ILE A 129 13.61 -11.43 3.50
C ILE A 129 13.68 -11.95 2.05
N GLN A 130 12.72 -11.64 1.20
CA GLN A 130 12.66 -12.06 -0.21
C GLN A 130 13.11 -10.98 -1.18
#